data_ad97d6f8fd30653f2790610f95eff265
#
_entry.id   ad97d6f8fd30653f2790610f95eff265
#
_cell.length_a   1.000
_cell.length_b   1.000
_cell.length_c   1.000
_cell.angle_alpha   90.00
_cell.angle_beta   90.00
_cell.angle_gamma   90.00
#
_symmetry.space_group_name_H-M   'P 1'
#
loop_
_entity.id
_entity.type
_entity.pdbx_description
1 polymer ?
#
loop_
_entity_poly.entity_id
_entity_poly.type
_entity_poly.pdbx_seq_one_letter_code
_entity_poly.pdbx_strand_id
1 'polypeptide(L)'
;VNDAGRQMDILALSTWLRHLYLEPTAEGENIPFPPNAYQGRYVREMAQQLFLAHGSRFRRPPADVLAGIPVLPDPLRSDPEAVRQREAHLDGLIERAKALLGEDWRYVHAFVLTEQLADCRNDLEESGVHYDVWFSEQSLFATGLVERCVERLQAAGHLYRQDGARWFRSTAFGDEKDRVVQRENGLYTYFASDIAYHLNKVERGFDRLINVWGADHHGYIARVRGALQALAIDPQMLDVALVQFAVLYRSGVKAQMSTRSGEFVTLRDLRAEVGNDACRFFYVLRKSDQHLDFDLDLAKSQSNDNPVYYIQYAHARLCSVMALWGGEAAKLTNGDLSALEGAQELALAARLGEFPETVEQAANELAPHLIAFYLKDLAADFHSYYNAERILVDDPLRKDARVALAAAVRQVIRNGMEILGVNCPDSM
;
A
#
# COMPACT_ATOMS: atom_id res chain seq x y z
N VAL A 1 -4.18 -10.72 1.20
CA VAL A 1 -3.37 -11.49 0.25
C VAL A 1 -4.30 -12.22 -0.69
N ASN A 2 -4.22 -11.94 -2.00
CA ASN A 2 -5.01 -12.61 -3.03
C ASN A 2 -4.30 -13.93 -3.43
N ASP A 3 -4.43 -14.94 -2.59
CA ASP A 3 -3.81 -16.26 -2.74
C ASP A 3 -4.78 -17.35 -3.24
N ALA A 4 -6.04 -17.00 -3.44
CA ALA A 4 -7.08 -17.94 -3.89
C ALA A 4 -7.47 -17.78 -5.37
N GLY A 5 -6.92 -16.83 -6.07
CA GLY A 5 -7.42 -16.41 -7.38
C GLY A 5 -6.58 -16.87 -8.57
N ARG A 6 -7.19 -16.78 -9.76
CA ARG A 6 -6.56 -17.03 -11.06
C ARG A 6 -5.23 -16.29 -11.25
N GLN A 7 -5.08 -15.10 -10.66
CA GLN A 7 -3.84 -14.33 -10.77
C GLN A 7 -2.64 -15.06 -10.16
N MET A 8 -2.86 -15.76 -9.04
CA MET A 8 -1.83 -16.57 -8.41
C MET A 8 -1.48 -17.79 -9.27
N ASP A 9 -2.48 -18.43 -9.89
CA ASP A 9 -2.26 -19.51 -10.87
C ASP A 9 -1.43 -19.03 -12.07
N ILE A 10 -1.70 -17.81 -12.60
CA ILE A 10 -0.92 -17.21 -13.69
C ILE A 10 0.52 -16.98 -13.25
N LEU A 11 0.75 -16.51 -12.04
CA LEU A 11 2.10 -16.28 -11.54
C LEU A 11 2.89 -17.58 -11.36
N ALA A 12 2.25 -18.60 -10.79
CA ALA A 12 2.85 -19.94 -10.67
C ALA A 12 3.15 -20.54 -12.02
N LEU A 13 2.21 -20.46 -12.99
CA LEU A 13 2.43 -20.89 -14.37
C LEU A 13 3.60 -20.15 -15.02
N SER A 14 3.65 -18.83 -14.87
CA SER A 14 4.72 -18.00 -15.46
C SER A 14 6.10 -18.42 -14.95
N THR A 15 6.20 -18.66 -13.64
CA THR A 15 7.43 -19.14 -13.00
C THR A 15 7.81 -20.54 -13.47
N TRP A 16 6.84 -21.45 -13.55
CA TRP A 16 7.08 -22.80 -14.05
C TRP A 16 7.50 -22.81 -15.51
N LEU A 17 6.84 -22.05 -16.40
CA LEU A 17 7.25 -21.93 -17.80
C LEU A 17 8.67 -21.37 -17.91
N ARG A 18 9.04 -20.35 -17.11
CA ARG A 18 10.43 -19.85 -17.09
C ARG A 18 11.43 -20.90 -16.60
N HIS A 19 11.04 -21.71 -15.62
CA HIS A 19 11.87 -22.83 -15.15
C HIS A 19 12.16 -23.85 -16.28
N LEU A 20 11.22 -24.12 -17.17
CA LEU A 20 11.43 -25.01 -18.31
C LEU A 20 12.51 -24.53 -19.29
N TYR A 21 12.77 -23.22 -19.33
CA TYR A 21 13.77 -22.61 -20.24
C TYR A 21 15.18 -22.47 -19.65
N LEU A 22 15.39 -22.82 -18.37
CA LEU A 22 16.70 -22.63 -17.73
C LEU A 22 17.77 -23.62 -18.23
N GLU A 23 17.35 -24.76 -18.77
CA GLU A 23 18.24 -25.68 -19.48
C GLU A 23 17.85 -25.79 -20.95
N PRO A 24 18.82 -25.73 -21.88
CA PRO A 24 18.53 -25.95 -23.28
C PRO A 24 17.96 -27.37 -23.50
N THR A 25 16.83 -27.46 -24.17
CA THR A 25 16.36 -28.75 -24.65
C THR A 25 17.19 -29.12 -25.90
N ALA A 26 17.61 -30.38 -26.02
CA ALA A 26 18.37 -30.86 -27.18
C ALA A 26 17.61 -30.72 -28.52
N GLU A 27 16.33 -30.40 -28.50
CA GLU A 27 15.41 -30.41 -29.63
C GLU A 27 14.85 -29.06 -30.05
N GLY A 28 15.29 -27.94 -29.44
CA GLY A 28 14.92 -26.58 -29.91
C GLY A 28 13.40 -26.24 -29.89
N GLU A 29 12.58 -27.05 -29.25
CA GLU A 29 11.15 -26.82 -29.14
C GLU A 29 10.90 -25.77 -28.06
N ASN A 30 10.57 -24.55 -28.48
CA ASN A 30 10.19 -23.46 -27.57
C ASN A 30 8.69 -23.49 -27.33
N ILE A 31 8.30 -23.57 -26.05
CA ILE A 31 6.93 -23.29 -25.64
C ILE A 31 6.72 -21.76 -25.76
N PRO A 32 5.76 -21.27 -26.57
CA PRO A 32 5.51 -19.84 -26.66
C PRO A 32 5.12 -19.28 -25.28
N PHE A 33 5.86 -18.28 -24.80
CA PHE A 33 5.51 -17.65 -23.52
C PHE A 33 4.31 -16.71 -23.71
N PRO A 34 3.19 -16.92 -22.98
CA PRO A 34 1.97 -16.15 -23.20
C PRO A 34 2.20 -14.66 -22.93
N PRO A 35 1.78 -13.74 -23.83
CA PRO A 35 1.99 -12.31 -23.67
C PRO A 35 1.18 -11.70 -22.51
N ASN A 36 0.10 -12.36 -22.09
CA ASN A 36 -0.74 -12.01 -20.95
C ASN A 36 -0.33 -12.70 -19.63
N ALA A 37 0.79 -13.45 -19.65
CA ALA A 37 1.43 -13.96 -18.43
C ALA A 37 2.38 -12.92 -17.82
N TYR A 38 2.88 -13.15 -16.60
CA TYR A 38 3.80 -12.25 -15.93
C TYR A 38 5.20 -12.27 -16.56
N GLN A 39 5.65 -11.11 -17.06
CA GLN A 39 6.89 -10.97 -17.82
C GLN A 39 8.09 -10.48 -16.97
N GLY A 40 7.84 -10.02 -15.76
CA GLY A 40 8.81 -9.32 -14.92
C GLY A 40 10.07 -10.13 -14.62
N ARG A 41 11.15 -9.42 -14.28
CA ARG A 41 12.43 -10.01 -13.89
C ARG A 41 12.30 -10.94 -12.68
N TYR A 42 11.49 -10.56 -11.71
CA TYR A 42 11.22 -11.36 -10.50
C TYR A 42 10.71 -12.78 -10.80
N VAL A 43 9.93 -12.96 -11.89
CA VAL A 43 9.45 -14.29 -12.33
C VAL A 43 10.61 -15.18 -12.76
N ARG A 44 11.60 -14.60 -13.46
CA ARG A 44 12.82 -15.33 -13.86
C ARG A 44 13.69 -15.68 -12.66
N GLU A 45 13.79 -14.77 -11.68
CA GLU A 45 14.54 -14.99 -10.45
C GLU A 45 13.91 -16.11 -9.61
N MET A 46 12.58 -16.12 -9.43
CA MET A 46 11.88 -17.23 -8.79
C MET A 46 12.07 -18.56 -9.54
N ALA A 47 12.01 -18.55 -10.86
CA ALA A 47 12.26 -19.74 -11.66
C ALA A 47 13.68 -20.27 -11.47
N GLN A 48 14.67 -19.39 -11.40
CA GLN A 48 16.06 -19.76 -11.15
C GLN A 48 16.24 -20.31 -9.73
N GLN A 49 15.64 -19.73 -8.72
CA GLN A 49 15.67 -20.25 -7.35
C GLN A 49 15.02 -21.65 -7.27
N LEU A 50 13.87 -21.84 -7.93
CA LEU A 50 13.20 -23.12 -8.03
C LEU A 50 14.10 -24.18 -8.68
N PHE A 51 14.84 -23.82 -9.73
CA PHE A 51 15.78 -24.69 -10.40
C PHE A 51 17.01 -25.02 -9.52
N LEU A 52 17.59 -24.03 -8.85
CA LEU A 52 18.71 -24.24 -7.94
C LEU A 52 18.36 -25.18 -6.78
N ALA A 53 17.12 -25.09 -6.28
CA ALA A 53 16.66 -25.94 -5.18
C ALA A 53 16.29 -27.37 -5.62
N HIS A 54 15.79 -27.56 -6.83
CA HIS A 54 15.13 -28.82 -7.26
C HIS A 54 15.60 -29.37 -8.61
N GLY A 55 16.51 -28.68 -9.30
CA GLY A 55 17.00 -29.09 -10.62
C GLY A 55 15.85 -29.22 -11.63
N SER A 56 15.85 -30.33 -12.36
CA SER A 56 14.89 -30.63 -13.42
C SER A 56 13.59 -31.29 -12.95
N ARG A 57 13.32 -31.35 -11.63
CA ARG A 57 12.15 -32.07 -11.04
C ARG A 57 10.82 -31.68 -11.70
N PHE A 58 10.62 -30.40 -11.95
CA PHE A 58 9.36 -29.88 -12.49
C PHE A 58 9.34 -29.81 -14.02
N ARG A 59 10.36 -30.34 -14.68
CA ARG A 59 10.46 -30.31 -16.13
C ARG A 59 9.46 -31.26 -16.78
N ARG A 60 8.86 -30.85 -17.88
CA ARG A 60 7.96 -31.68 -18.70
C ARG A 60 8.27 -31.42 -20.16
N PRO A 61 8.12 -32.44 -21.04
CA PRO A 61 8.32 -32.25 -22.47
C PRO A 61 7.40 -31.19 -23.08
N PRO A 62 7.88 -30.32 -23.96
CA PRO A 62 7.06 -29.28 -24.61
C PRO A 62 5.79 -29.82 -25.28
N ALA A 63 5.88 -30.99 -25.95
CA ALA A 63 4.73 -31.65 -26.56
C ALA A 63 3.62 -31.97 -25.53
N ASP A 64 3.99 -32.38 -24.32
CA ASP A 64 3.05 -32.65 -23.25
C ASP A 64 2.44 -31.37 -22.70
N VAL A 65 3.23 -30.31 -22.58
CA VAL A 65 2.76 -29.01 -22.07
C VAL A 65 1.76 -28.38 -23.03
N LEU A 66 1.96 -28.51 -24.34
CA LEU A 66 1.10 -27.91 -25.37
C LEU A 66 -0.06 -28.82 -25.81
N ALA A 67 -0.12 -30.06 -25.33
CA ALA A 67 -1.14 -31.02 -25.76
C ALA A 67 -2.56 -30.54 -25.42
N GLY A 68 -3.39 -30.33 -26.44
CA GLY A 68 -4.79 -29.91 -26.28
C GLY A 68 -4.99 -28.44 -25.92
N ILE A 69 -3.94 -27.63 -25.94
CA ILE A 69 -4.02 -26.22 -25.63
C ILE A 69 -4.52 -25.43 -26.85
N PRO A 70 -5.47 -24.51 -26.74
CA PRO A 70 -5.86 -23.59 -27.79
C PRO A 70 -4.63 -22.85 -28.36
N VAL A 71 -4.59 -22.67 -29.69
CA VAL A 71 -3.46 -22.01 -30.35
C VAL A 71 -3.34 -20.57 -29.88
N LEU A 72 -2.11 -20.14 -29.53
CA LEU A 72 -1.83 -18.76 -29.19
C LEU A 72 -1.97 -17.90 -30.47
N PRO A 73 -2.86 -16.87 -30.47
CA PRO A 73 -3.01 -16.00 -31.64
C PRO A 73 -1.77 -15.09 -31.79
N ASP A 74 -1.61 -14.54 -32.99
CA ASP A 74 -0.56 -13.56 -33.28
C ASP A 74 -0.53 -12.46 -32.19
N PRO A 75 0.63 -12.22 -31.55
CA PRO A 75 0.77 -11.21 -30.52
C PRO A 75 0.38 -9.80 -30.95
N LEU A 76 0.49 -9.47 -32.24
CA LEU A 76 0.15 -8.16 -32.79
C LEU A 76 -1.36 -7.92 -32.94
N ARG A 77 -2.18 -8.97 -32.91
CA ARG A 77 -3.64 -8.83 -32.96
C ARG A 77 -4.18 -8.34 -31.61
N SER A 78 -5.01 -7.28 -31.65
CA SER A 78 -5.64 -6.67 -30.45
C SER A 78 -7.17 -6.67 -30.52
N ASP A 79 -7.76 -7.35 -31.49
CA ASP A 79 -9.21 -7.48 -31.60
C ASP A 79 -9.79 -8.33 -30.45
N PRO A 80 -11.10 -8.18 -30.13
CA PRO A 80 -11.74 -8.88 -29.02
C PRO A 80 -11.63 -10.41 -29.09
N GLU A 81 -11.58 -10.97 -30.32
CA GLU A 81 -11.43 -12.41 -30.51
C GLU A 81 -10.04 -12.88 -30.14
N ALA A 82 -8.99 -12.17 -30.58
CA ALA A 82 -7.62 -12.49 -30.23
C ALA A 82 -7.38 -12.35 -28.70
N VAL A 83 -8.04 -11.40 -28.04
CA VAL A 83 -8.00 -11.30 -26.57
C VAL A 83 -8.60 -12.55 -25.92
N ARG A 84 -9.81 -12.97 -26.34
CA ARG A 84 -10.44 -14.20 -25.83
C ARG A 84 -9.58 -15.46 -26.07
N GLN A 85 -8.97 -15.56 -27.24
CA GLN A 85 -8.09 -16.69 -27.59
C GLN A 85 -6.84 -16.72 -26.70
N ARG A 86 -6.22 -15.58 -26.40
CA ARG A 86 -5.10 -15.49 -25.43
C ARG A 86 -5.49 -15.93 -24.05
N GLU A 87 -6.65 -15.50 -23.57
CA GLU A 87 -7.17 -15.92 -22.26
C GLU A 87 -7.45 -17.44 -22.22
N ALA A 88 -8.08 -18.00 -23.28
CA ALA A 88 -8.33 -19.42 -23.39
C ALA A 88 -7.03 -20.25 -23.47
N HIS A 89 -6.01 -19.74 -24.16
CA HIS A 89 -4.68 -20.37 -24.20
C HIS A 89 -4.03 -20.40 -22.81
N LEU A 90 -4.07 -19.28 -22.10
CA LEU A 90 -3.51 -19.16 -20.75
C LEU A 90 -4.23 -20.06 -19.75
N ASP A 91 -5.57 -20.10 -19.80
CA ASP A 91 -6.36 -20.99 -18.93
C ASP A 91 -6.07 -22.47 -19.24
N GLY A 92 -5.96 -22.81 -20.53
CA GLY A 92 -5.58 -24.15 -20.93
C GLY A 92 -4.20 -24.56 -20.41
N LEU A 93 -3.22 -23.66 -20.44
CA LEU A 93 -1.89 -23.90 -19.87
C LEU A 93 -1.92 -24.10 -18.36
N ILE A 94 -2.74 -23.33 -17.63
CA ILE A 94 -2.92 -23.49 -16.17
C ILE A 94 -3.47 -24.89 -15.85
N GLU A 95 -4.55 -25.28 -16.52
CA GLU A 95 -5.17 -26.59 -16.29
C GLU A 95 -4.22 -27.75 -16.69
N ARG A 96 -3.47 -27.55 -17.77
CA ARG A 96 -2.47 -28.54 -18.20
C ARG A 96 -1.30 -28.64 -17.23
N ALA A 97 -0.81 -27.53 -16.71
CA ALA A 97 0.24 -27.50 -15.67
C ALA A 97 -0.22 -28.22 -14.40
N LYS A 98 -1.44 -27.97 -13.93
CA LYS A 98 -2.05 -28.68 -12.81
C LYS A 98 -2.10 -30.20 -13.05
N ALA A 99 -2.53 -30.61 -14.23
CA ALA A 99 -2.62 -32.03 -14.57
C ALA A 99 -1.25 -32.71 -14.67
N LEU A 100 -0.26 -32.06 -15.27
CA LEU A 100 1.08 -32.61 -15.46
C LEU A 100 1.92 -32.65 -14.20
N LEU A 101 1.76 -31.68 -13.32
CA LEU A 101 2.54 -31.57 -12.09
C LEU A 101 1.85 -32.23 -10.88
N GLY A 102 0.52 -32.31 -10.85
CA GLY A 102 -0.19 -32.88 -9.70
C GLY A 102 0.19 -32.20 -8.38
N GLU A 103 0.72 -32.96 -7.42
CA GLU A 103 1.19 -32.43 -6.13
C GLU A 103 2.35 -31.43 -6.30
N ASP A 104 3.19 -31.59 -7.32
CA ASP A 104 4.26 -30.63 -7.61
C ASP A 104 3.71 -29.24 -7.99
N TRP A 105 2.49 -29.15 -8.56
CA TRP A 105 1.84 -27.88 -8.80
C TRP A 105 1.57 -27.11 -7.51
N ARG A 106 1.07 -27.80 -6.48
CA ARG A 106 0.85 -27.19 -5.17
C ARG A 106 2.15 -26.67 -4.57
N TYR A 107 3.23 -27.43 -4.75
CA TYR A 107 4.56 -26.98 -4.30
C TYR A 107 5.02 -25.72 -5.04
N VAL A 108 4.96 -25.68 -6.37
CA VAL A 108 5.33 -24.51 -7.17
C VAL A 108 4.47 -23.30 -6.79
N HIS A 109 3.15 -23.50 -6.64
CA HIS A 109 2.24 -22.43 -6.24
C HIS A 109 2.58 -21.86 -4.85
N ALA A 110 2.80 -22.73 -3.86
CA ALA A 110 3.16 -22.31 -2.51
C ALA A 110 4.55 -21.63 -2.47
N PHE A 111 5.51 -22.14 -3.22
CA PHE A 111 6.84 -21.53 -3.35
C PHE A 111 6.74 -20.10 -3.88
N VAL A 112 6.06 -19.92 -5.02
CA VAL A 112 5.90 -18.61 -5.66
C VAL A 112 5.14 -17.63 -4.76
N LEU A 113 4.10 -18.08 -4.07
CA LEU A 113 3.36 -17.27 -3.11
C LEU A 113 4.28 -16.81 -1.96
N THR A 114 5.09 -17.74 -1.42
CA THR A 114 5.99 -17.44 -0.30
C THR A 114 7.05 -16.40 -0.70
N GLU A 115 7.69 -16.59 -1.85
CA GLU A 115 8.72 -15.68 -2.36
C GLU A 115 8.14 -14.28 -2.63
N GLN A 116 6.97 -14.21 -3.29
CA GLN A 116 6.34 -12.93 -3.60
C GLN A 116 5.86 -12.20 -2.34
N LEU A 117 5.34 -12.93 -1.36
CA LEU A 117 4.95 -12.32 -0.07
C LEU A 117 6.16 -11.85 0.73
N ALA A 118 7.27 -12.61 0.71
CA ALA A 118 8.49 -12.20 1.38
C ALA A 118 9.05 -10.89 0.78
N ASP A 119 9.06 -10.77 -0.54
CA ASP A 119 9.49 -9.56 -1.25
C ASP A 119 8.59 -8.36 -0.92
N CYS A 120 7.27 -8.54 -0.99
CA CYS A 120 6.30 -7.49 -0.62
C CYS A 120 6.43 -7.06 0.85
N ARG A 121 6.63 -8.01 1.77
CA ARG A 121 6.84 -7.71 3.20
C ARG A 121 8.11 -6.89 3.40
N ASN A 122 9.20 -7.32 2.79
CA ASN A 122 10.46 -6.61 2.89
C ASN A 122 10.34 -5.16 2.42
N ASP A 123 9.74 -4.92 1.25
CA ASP A 123 9.56 -3.57 0.72
C ASP A 123 8.70 -2.69 1.64
N LEU A 124 7.64 -3.26 2.23
CA LEU A 124 6.77 -2.53 3.13
C LEU A 124 7.45 -2.26 4.48
N GLU A 125 8.11 -3.24 5.06
CA GLU A 125 8.87 -3.10 6.32
C GLU A 125 9.99 -2.06 6.17
N GLU A 126 10.76 -2.12 5.10
CA GLU A 126 11.79 -1.12 4.80
C GLU A 126 11.21 0.28 4.57
N SER A 127 9.97 0.39 4.08
CA SER A 127 9.25 1.67 3.97
C SER A 127 8.59 2.12 5.27
N GLY A 128 8.74 1.36 6.37
CA GLY A 128 8.14 1.64 7.67
C GLY A 128 6.63 1.35 7.72
N VAL A 129 6.14 0.42 6.88
CA VAL A 129 4.75 -0.04 6.89
C VAL A 129 4.70 -1.46 7.45
N HIS A 130 4.13 -1.60 8.65
CA HIS A 130 4.02 -2.88 9.35
C HIS A 130 2.56 -3.33 9.42
N TYR A 131 2.31 -4.60 9.14
CA TYR A 131 0.99 -5.22 9.24
C TYR A 131 0.97 -6.24 10.35
N ASP A 132 0.02 -6.15 11.26
CA ASP A 132 -0.20 -7.15 12.32
C ASP A 132 -0.71 -8.46 11.74
N VAL A 133 -1.52 -8.39 10.68
CA VAL A 133 -2.14 -9.56 10.05
C VAL A 133 -2.00 -9.51 8.53
N TRP A 134 -1.32 -10.50 7.98
CA TRP A 134 -1.31 -10.80 6.55
C TRP A 134 -2.43 -11.80 6.25
N PHE A 135 -3.61 -11.27 5.97
CA PHE A 135 -4.82 -12.07 5.81
C PHE A 135 -4.85 -12.82 4.46
N SER A 136 -5.08 -14.14 4.51
CA SER A 136 -5.22 -15.00 3.33
C SER A 136 -6.67 -15.00 2.85
N GLU A 137 -6.92 -14.63 1.60
CA GLU A 137 -8.25 -14.74 0.98
C GLU A 137 -8.69 -16.20 0.89
N GLN A 138 -7.77 -17.12 0.62
CA GLN A 138 -8.06 -18.56 0.57
C GLN A 138 -8.64 -19.08 1.88
N SER A 139 -8.27 -18.48 3.03
CA SER A 139 -8.82 -18.85 4.33
C SER A 139 -10.33 -18.66 4.42
N LEU A 140 -10.90 -17.71 3.69
CA LEU A 140 -12.36 -17.49 3.63
C LEU A 140 -13.10 -18.67 3.02
N PHE A 141 -12.50 -19.31 2.02
CA PHE A 141 -13.04 -20.52 1.39
C PHE A 141 -12.77 -21.75 2.24
N ALA A 142 -11.55 -21.91 2.73
CA ALA A 142 -11.16 -23.07 3.57
C ALA A 142 -11.97 -23.17 4.86
N THR A 143 -12.40 -22.06 5.44
CA THR A 143 -13.23 -22.01 6.65
C THR A 143 -14.75 -22.05 6.35
N GLY A 144 -15.14 -22.08 5.07
CA GLY A 144 -16.55 -22.01 4.66
C GLY A 144 -17.22 -20.66 4.91
N LEU A 145 -16.44 -19.60 5.15
CA LEU A 145 -17.03 -18.30 5.48
C LEU A 145 -17.76 -17.67 4.28
N VAL A 146 -17.25 -17.85 3.06
CA VAL A 146 -17.91 -17.38 1.84
C VAL A 146 -19.26 -18.06 1.68
N GLU A 147 -19.33 -19.38 1.86
CA GLU A 147 -20.57 -20.14 1.79
C GLU A 147 -21.57 -19.70 2.85
N ARG A 148 -21.15 -19.62 4.11
CA ARG A 148 -21.97 -19.12 5.24
C ARG A 148 -22.51 -17.72 4.98
N CYS A 149 -21.72 -16.85 4.38
CA CYS A 149 -22.11 -15.49 4.05
C CYS A 149 -23.21 -15.47 2.97
N VAL A 150 -23.06 -16.25 1.91
CA VAL A 150 -24.04 -16.39 0.84
C VAL A 150 -25.32 -17.02 1.36
N GLU A 151 -25.25 -18.00 2.25
CA GLU A 151 -26.42 -18.61 2.90
C GLU A 151 -27.17 -17.62 3.78
N ARG A 152 -26.50 -16.76 4.54
CA ARG A 152 -27.12 -15.69 5.33
C ARG A 152 -27.88 -14.70 4.42
N LEU A 153 -27.27 -14.28 3.32
CA LEU A 153 -27.93 -13.40 2.33
C LEU A 153 -29.15 -14.09 1.68
N GLN A 154 -29.06 -15.39 1.43
CA GLN A 154 -30.19 -16.18 0.88
C GLN A 154 -31.32 -16.28 1.89
N ALA A 155 -31.02 -16.59 3.15
CA ALA A 155 -32.01 -16.70 4.22
C ALA A 155 -32.72 -15.36 4.49
N ALA A 156 -31.99 -14.23 4.34
CA ALA A 156 -32.55 -12.88 4.44
C ALA A 156 -33.36 -12.43 3.20
N GLY A 157 -33.46 -13.27 2.15
CA GLY A 157 -34.23 -12.96 0.93
C GLY A 157 -33.54 -11.99 -0.04
N HIS A 158 -32.25 -11.73 0.16
CA HIS A 158 -31.49 -10.78 -0.65
C HIS A 158 -30.83 -11.40 -1.89
N LEU A 159 -30.99 -12.72 -2.10
CA LEU A 159 -30.50 -13.41 -3.29
C LEU A 159 -31.65 -13.95 -4.14
N TYR A 160 -31.41 -14.03 -5.45
CA TYR A 160 -32.28 -14.72 -6.39
C TYR A 160 -31.45 -15.51 -7.41
N ARG A 161 -32.10 -16.43 -8.15
CA ARG A 161 -31.46 -17.18 -9.22
C ARG A 161 -31.88 -16.64 -10.57
N GLN A 162 -30.92 -16.47 -11.46
CA GLN A 162 -31.13 -16.13 -12.86
C GLN A 162 -30.03 -16.77 -13.69
N ASP A 163 -30.40 -17.43 -14.79
CA ASP A 163 -29.48 -18.09 -15.74
C ASP A 163 -28.45 -19.01 -15.04
N GLY A 164 -28.94 -19.80 -14.08
CA GLY A 164 -28.11 -20.71 -13.27
C GLY A 164 -27.26 -20.06 -12.18
N ALA A 165 -27.04 -18.75 -12.24
CA ALA A 165 -26.23 -18.01 -11.26
C ALA A 165 -27.07 -17.52 -10.08
N ARG A 166 -26.41 -17.26 -8.92
CA ARG A 166 -27.02 -16.55 -7.79
C ARG A 166 -26.64 -15.08 -7.82
N TRP A 167 -27.66 -14.23 -7.74
CA TRP A 167 -27.54 -12.77 -7.81
C TRP A 167 -27.92 -12.13 -6.50
N PHE A 168 -27.14 -11.18 -6.06
CA PHE A 168 -27.45 -10.31 -4.92
C PHE A 168 -28.22 -9.08 -5.41
N ARG A 169 -29.33 -8.74 -4.73
CA ARG A 169 -30.20 -7.59 -5.00
C ARG A 169 -29.54 -6.28 -4.55
N SER A 170 -28.35 -5.98 -5.06
CA SER A 170 -27.58 -4.82 -4.63
C SER A 170 -28.25 -3.49 -4.99
N THR A 171 -29.15 -3.47 -6.00
CA THR A 171 -29.97 -2.30 -6.31
C THR A 171 -30.91 -1.89 -5.18
N ALA A 172 -31.37 -2.84 -4.36
CA ALA A 172 -32.17 -2.56 -3.17
C ALA A 172 -31.40 -1.80 -2.07
N PHE A 173 -30.08 -1.74 -2.19
CA PHE A 173 -29.16 -1.12 -1.24
C PHE A 173 -28.32 0.02 -1.86
N GLY A 174 -28.74 0.53 -3.02
CA GLY A 174 -28.13 1.71 -3.63
C GLY A 174 -27.00 1.46 -4.62
N ASP A 175 -26.77 0.21 -5.06
CA ASP A 175 -25.88 -0.07 -6.21
C ASP A 175 -26.65 0.17 -7.53
N GLU A 176 -25.93 0.42 -8.62
CA GLU A 176 -26.50 0.67 -9.95
C GLU A 176 -27.18 -0.55 -10.57
N LYS A 177 -26.72 -1.76 -10.24
CA LYS A 177 -27.24 -3.04 -10.73
C LYS A 177 -27.00 -4.18 -9.75
N ASP A 178 -27.81 -5.24 -9.87
CA ASP A 178 -27.62 -6.47 -9.11
C ASP A 178 -26.32 -7.18 -9.52
N ARG A 179 -25.76 -7.95 -8.58
CA ARG A 179 -24.43 -8.55 -8.72
C ARG A 179 -24.44 -10.05 -8.52
N VAL A 180 -23.71 -10.75 -9.38
CA VAL A 180 -23.49 -12.19 -9.22
C VAL A 180 -22.58 -12.45 -8.04
N VAL A 181 -23.01 -13.31 -7.12
CA VAL A 181 -22.20 -13.82 -5.99
C VAL A 181 -21.72 -15.24 -6.24
N GLN A 182 -22.48 -16.04 -7.02
CA GLN A 182 -22.09 -17.37 -7.43
C GLN A 182 -22.49 -17.61 -8.89
N ARG A 183 -21.54 -18.04 -9.71
CA ARG A 183 -21.72 -18.31 -11.13
C ARG A 183 -22.52 -19.59 -11.35
N GLU A 184 -23.00 -19.84 -12.57
CA GLU A 184 -23.72 -21.05 -12.98
C GLU A 184 -22.91 -22.34 -12.73
N ASN A 185 -21.57 -22.27 -12.88
CA ASN A 185 -20.65 -23.37 -12.63
C ASN A 185 -20.39 -23.62 -11.12
N GLY A 186 -21.09 -22.95 -10.22
CA GLY A 186 -20.95 -23.07 -8.77
C GLY A 186 -19.80 -22.29 -8.14
N LEU A 187 -18.92 -21.65 -8.92
CA LEU A 187 -17.82 -20.86 -8.40
C LEU A 187 -18.31 -19.52 -7.85
N TYR A 188 -17.81 -19.15 -6.68
CA TYR A 188 -18.05 -17.84 -6.09
C TYR A 188 -17.28 -16.75 -6.86
N THR A 189 -17.85 -15.54 -6.86
CA THR A 189 -17.19 -14.37 -7.44
C THR A 189 -16.31 -13.67 -6.40
N TYR A 190 -15.42 -12.80 -6.87
CA TYR A 190 -14.65 -11.92 -5.96
C TYR A 190 -15.55 -11.09 -5.03
N PHE A 191 -16.73 -10.69 -5.52
CA PHE A 191 -17.67 -9.97 -4.68
C PHE A 191 -18.17 -10.80 -3.48
N ALA A 192 -18.38 -12.09 -3.66
CA ALA A 192 -18.76 -12.98 -2.54
C ALA A 192 -17.63 -13.10 -1.50
N SER A 193 -16.36 -13.21 -1.93
CA SER A 193 -15.22 -13.23 -1.01
C SER A 193 -15.03 -11.88 -0.31
N ASP A 194 -15.27 -10.76 -0.99
CA ASP A 194 -15.21 -9.43 -0.39
C ASP A 194 -16.28 -9.24 0.71
N ILE A 195 -17.51 -9.70 0.47
CA ILE A 195 -18.58 -9.66 1.49
C ILE A 195 -18.15 -10.49 2.71
N ALA A 196 -17.65 -11.70 2.47
CA ALA A 196 -17.18 -12.58 3.53
C ALA A 196 -15.99 -12.00 4.31
N TYR A 197 -15.07 -11.31 3.62
CA TYR A 197 -13.95 -10.65 4.26
C TYR A 197 -14.38 -9.49 5.18
N HIS A 198 -15.35 -8.68 4.75
CA HIS A 198 -15.90 -7.63 5.60
C HIS A 198 -16.66 -8.20 6.81
N LEU A 199 -17.43 -9.28 6.61
CA LEU A 199 -18.06 -10.01 7.72
C LEU A 199 -16.98 -10.53 8.70
N ASN A 200 -15.87 -11.09 8.21
CA ASN A 200 -14.77 -11.53 9.05
C ASN A 200 -14.19 -10.38 9.90
N LYS A 201 -14.01 -9.19 9.32
CA LYS A 201 -13.54 -8.03 10.09
C LYS A 201 -14.48 -7.67 11.24
N VAL A 202 -15.79 -7.68 11.00
CA VAL A 202 -16.81 -7.43 12.02
C VAL A 202 -16.79 -8.52 13.09
N GLU A 203 -16.71 -9.80 12.69
CA GLU A 203 -16.64 -10.94 13.61
C GLU A 203 -15.35 -10.94 14.47
N ARG A 204 -14.30 -10.28 14.03
CA ARG A 204 -13.07 -10.02 14.81
C ARG A 204 -13.25 -8.94 15.88
N GLY A 205 -14.39 -8.26 15.94
CA GLY A 205 -14.74 -7.32 16.99
C GLY A 205 -14.23 -5.88 16.77
N PHE A 206 -13.97 -5.48 15.55
CA PHE A 206 -13.62 -4.08 15.24
C PHE A 206 -14.88 -3.20 15.16
N ASP A 207 -14.84 -2.06 15.82
CA ASP A 207 -15.92 -1.07 15.82
C ASP A 207 -15.90 -0.17 14.57
N ARG A 208 -14.73 -0.01 13.95
CA ARG A 208 -14.52 0.80 12.75
C ARG A 208 -13.65 0.03 11.75
N LEU A 209 -14.12 -0.04 10.51
CA LEU A 209 -13.41 -0.67 9.40
C LEU A 209 -12.94 0.43 8.45
N ILE A 210 -11.65 0.48 8.16
CA ILE A 210 -11.08 1.44 7.22
C ILE A 210 -10.47 0.67 6.05
N ASN A 211 -11.04 0.85 4.86
CA ASN A 211 -10.45 0.32 3.64
C ASN A 211 -9.67 1.41 2.92
N VAL A 212 -8.44 1.11 2.51
CA VAL A 212 -7.64 1.99 1.66
C VAL A 212 -7.67 1.43 0.25
N TRP A 213 -8.32 2.13 -0.67
CA TRP A 213 -8.54 1.69 -2.05
C TRP A 213 -8.04 2.69 -3.07
N GLY A 214 -7.65 2.21 -4.26
CA GLY A 214 -7.41 3.08 -5.42
C GLY A 214 -8.71 3.83 -5.81
N ALA A 215 -8.56 5.04 -6.34
CA ALA A 215 -9.69 5.91 -6.70
C ALA A 215 -10.59 5.30 -7.78
N ASP A 216 -10.06 4.39 -8.60
CA ASP A 216 -10.80 3.60 -9.59
C ASP A 216 -11.86 2.66 -8.98
N HIS A 217 -11.77 2.37 -7.67
CA HIS A 217 -12.74 1.56 -6.93
C HIS A 217 -13.89 2.37 -6.30
N HIS A 218 -14.03 3.67 -6.59
CA HIS A 218 -15.08 4.51 -6.02
C HIS A 218 -16.48 3.89 -6.15
N GLY A 219 -16.85 3.38 -7.32
CA GLY A 219 -18.16 2.74 -7.57
C GLY A 219 -18.39 1.44 -6.79
N TYR A 220 -17.34 0.90 -6.14
CA TYR A 220 -17.45 -0.33 -5.36
C TYR A 220 -17.92 -0.09 -3.91
N ILE A 221 -17.85 1.15 -3.42
CA ILE A 221 -18.18 1.51 -2.04
C ILE A 221 -19.65 1.22 -1.72
N ALA A 222 -20.55 1.72 -2.56
CA ALA A 222 -22.00 1.51 -2.37
C ALA A 222 -22.35 0.02 -2.33
N ARG A 223 -21.70 -0.78 -3.18
CA ARG A 223 -21.87 -2.24 -3.26
C ARG A 223 -21.50 -2.95 -1.98
N VAL A 224 -20.34 -2.64 -1.38
CA VAL A 224 -19.91 -3.26 -0.13
C VAL A 224 -20.76 -2.80 1.05
N ARG A 225 -21.05 -1.50 1.14
CA ARG A 225 -21.97 -0.97 2.17
C ARG A 225 -23.35 -1.61 2.09
N GLY A 226 -23.88 -1.79 0.88
CA GLY A 226 -25.14 -2.48 0.66
C GLY A 226 -25.12 -3.94 1.11
N ALA A 227 -24.00 -4.63 0.90
CA ALA A 227 -23.84 -6.00 1.38
C ALA A 227 -23.76 -6.09 2.91
N LEU A 228 -23.09 -5.15 3.57
CA LEU A 228 -23.09 -5.07 5.04
C LEU A 228 -24.50 -4.85 5.58
N GLN A 229 -25.24 -3.91 5.01
CA GLN A 229 -26.64 -3.64 5.37
C GLN A 229 -27.53 -4.87 5.18
N ALA A 230 -27.34 -5.63 4.09
CA ALA A 230 -28.07 -6.86 3.83
C ALA A 230 -27.74 -7.98 4.86
N LEU A 231 -26.58 -7.92 5.48
CA LEU A 231 -26.15 -8.80 6.58
C LEU A 231 -26.60 -8.29 7.97
N ALA A 232 -27.42 -7.23 8.02
CA ALA A 232 -27.82 -6.52 9.24
C ALA A 232 -26.62 -5.94 10.04
N ILE A 233 -25.60 -5.48 9.33
CA ILE A 233 -24.43 -4.78 9.88
C ILE A 233 -24.57 -3.31 9.53
N ASP A 234 -24.26 -2.41 10.48
CA ASP A 234 -24.29 -0.97 10.24
C ASP A 234 -23.26 -0.59 9.14
N PRO A 235 -23.67 -0.08 7.98
CA PRO A 235 -22.78 0.31 6.90
C PRO A 235 -21.91 1.52 7.26
N GLN A 236 -22.23 2.27 8.32
CA GLN A 236 -21.42 3.39 8.81
C GLN A 236 -20.13 2.93 9.51
N MET A 237 -20.04 1.64 9.91
CA MET A 237 -18.79 1.08 10.39
C MET A 237 -17.68 1.09 9.33
N LEU A 238 -18.02 1.18 8.03
CA LEU A 238 -17.07 1.13 6.92
C LEU A 238 -16.73 2.54 6.42
N ASP A 239 -15.51 2.97 6.69
CA ASP A 239 -14.86 4.09 6.03
C ASP A 239 -14.01 3.61 4.85
N VAL A 240 -13.98 4.39 3.79
CA VAL A 240 -13.13 4.10 2.63
C VAL A 240 -12.28 5.32 2.31
N ALA A 241 -10.96 5.18 2.49
CA ALA A 241 -9.99 6.16 2.05
C ALA A 241 -9.61 5.86 0.59
N LEU A 242 -10.06 6.69 -0.32
CA LEU A 242 -9.68 6.60 -1.73
C LEU A 242 -8.32 7.27 -1.94
N VAL A 243 -7.43 6.55 -2.63
CA VAL A 243 -6.08 7.05 -2.94
C VAL A 243 -5.94 7.24 -4.44
N GLN A 244 -5.60 8.47 -4.82
CA GLN A 244 -5.39 8.87 -6.22
C GLN A 244 -3.99 8.44 -6.70
N PHE A 245 -3.82 8.36 -8.02
CA PHE A 245 -2.53 8.02 -8.61
C PHE A 245 -1.49 9.11 -8.34
N ALA A 246 -0.28 8.67 -7.97
CA ALA A 246 0.90 9.52 -7.96
C ALA A 246 1.59 9.48 -9.32
N VAL A 247 2.03 10.64 -9.81
CA VAL A 247 2.79 10.79 -11.04
C VAL A 247 4.18 11.28 -10.69
N LEU A 248 5.21 10.55 -11.12
CA LEU A 248 6.59 10.92 -10.86
C LEU A 248 7.09 11.91 -11.93
N TYR A 249 7.79 12.96 -11.50
CA TYR A 249 8.43 13.93 -12.35
C TYR A 249 9.93 13.98 -12.09
N ARG A 250 10.72 14.09 -13.17
CA ARG A 250 12.17 14.28 -13.13
C ARG A 250 12.51 15.43 -14.08
N SER A 251 13.16 16.46 -13.56
CA SER A 251 13.51 17.68 -14.32
C SER A 251 12.30 18.30 -15.04
N GLY A 252 11.14 18.31 -14.35
CA GLY A 252 9.89 18.81 -14.88
C GLY A 252 9.22 17.94 -15.95
N VAL A 253 9.80 16.78 -16.27
CA VAL A 253 9.26 15.84 -17.26
C VAL A 253 8.66 14.62 -16.54
N LYS A 254 7.47 14.21 -16.97
CA LYS A 254 6.82 13.01 -16.44
C LYS A 254 7.71 11.79 -16.70
N ALA A 255 8.07 11.07 -15.63
CA ALA A 255 8.76 9.80 -15.73
C ALA A 255 7.84 8.78 -16.39
N GLN A 256 8.31 8.13 -17.46
CA GLN A 256 7.53 7.12 -18.16
C GLN A 256 7.39 5.89 -17.27
N MET A 257 6.16 5.52 -16.99
CA MET A 257 5.81 4.28 -16.33
C MET A 257 4.98 3.44 -17.29
N SER A 258 5.52 2.32 -17.74
CA SER A 258 4.79 1.39 -18.60
C SER A 258 4.74 0.01 -17.97
N THR A 259 3.59 -0.35 -17.44
CA THR A 259 3.34 -1.72 -16.94
C THR A 259 3.38 -2.77 -18.04
N ARG A 260 3.17 -2.37 -19.30
CA ARG A 260 3.18 -3.30 -20.44
C ARG A 260 4.59 -3.61 -20.96
N SER A 261 5.54 -2.70 -20.84
CA SER A 261 6.95 -2.94 -21.19
C SER A 261 7.75 -3.60 -20.07
N GLY A 262 7.18 -3.73 -18.86
CA GLY A 262 7.87 -4.21 -17.68
C GLY A 262 8.80 -3.16 -17.05
N GLU A 263 8.77 -1.92 -17.55
CA GLU A 263 9.50 -0.79 -16.99
C GLU A 263 8.55 0.04 -16.14
N PHE A 264 8.57 -0.18 -14.85
CA PHE A 264 7.90 0.65 -13.85
C PHE A 264 8.89 0.96 -12.72
N VAL A 265 8.76 2.13 -12.14
CA VAL A 265 9.54 2.50 -10.95
C VAL A 265 8.91 1.81 -9.75
N THR A 266 9.65 0.89 -9.15
CA THR A 266 9.18 0.21 -7.93
C THR A 266 9.26 1.15 -6.72
N LEU A 267 8.54 0.81 -5.64
CA LEU A 267 8.69 1.52 -4.36
C LEU A 267 10.15 1.45 -3.88
N ARG A 268 10.82 0.32 -4.08
CA ARG A 268 12.23 0.11 -3.75
C ARG A 268 13.15 1.07 -4.51
N ASP A 269 12.94 1.20 -5.83
CA ASP A 269 13.72 2.12 -6.67
C ASP A 269 13.50 3.57 -6.25
N LEU A 270 12.25 3.96 -5.99
CA LEU A 270 11.93 5.30 -5.53
C LEU A 270 12.61 5.63 -4.19
N ARG A 271 12.52 4.71 -3.22
CA ARG A 271 13.16 4.86 -1.91
C ARG A 271 14.69 4.92 -2.01
N ALA A 272 15.28 4.10 -2.88
CA ALA A 272 16.72 4.13 -3.13
C ALA A 272 17.17 5.46 -3.74
N GLU A 273 16.32 6.11 -4.54
CA GLU A 273 16.64 7.38 -5.21
C GLU A 273 16.48 8.60 -4.30
N VAL A 274 15.37 8.68 -3.54
CA VAL A 274 15.01 9.89 -2.78
C VAL A 274 15.19 9.75 -1.26
N GLY A 275 15.44 8.54 -0.78
CA GLY A 275 15.45 8.21 0.65
C GLY A 275 14.05 7.91 1.20
N ASN A 276 14.01 7.14 2.29
CA ASN A 276 12.75 6.69 2.87
C ASN A 276 11.92 7.86 3.44
N ASP A 277 12.56 8.78 4.14
CA ASP A 277 11.91 9.93 4.79
C ASP A 277 11.21 10.84 3.77
N ALA A 278 11.91 11.20 2.70
CA ALA A 278 11.34 12.01 1.63
C ALA A 278 10.20 11.25 0.92
N CYS A 279 10.39 9.96 0.62
CA CYS A 279 9.36 9.15 0.00
C CYS A 279 8.06 9.16 0.83
N ARG A 280 8.14 8.85 2.13
CA ARG A 280 6.97 8.84 3.04
C ARG A 280 6.33 10.21 3.17
N PHE A 281 7.13 11.26 3.42
CA PHE A 281 6.61 12.60 3.66
C PHE A 281 5.87 13.15 2.43
N PHE A 282 6.44 12.98 1.22
CA PHE A 282 5.82 13.46 0.00
C PHE A 282 4.52 12.74 -0.33
N TYR A 283 4.42 11.43 -0.04
CA TYR A 283 3.16 10.69 -0.23
C TYR A 283 2.03 11.19 0.67
N VAL A 284 2.33 11.64 1.88
CA VAL A 284 1.32 12.14 2.82
C VAL A 284 1.12 13.66 2.75
N LEU A 285 1.85 14.36 1.90
CA LEU A 285 1.76 15.83 1.78
C LEU A 285 0.48 16.30 1.07
N ARG A 286 -0.26 15.39 0.45
CA ARG A 286 -1.53 15.68 -0.22
C ARG A 286 -2.65 14.85 0.41
N LYS A 287 -3.88 15.38 0.31
CA LYS A 287 -5.06 14.58 0.65
C LYS A 287 -5.12 13.35 -0.25
N SER A 288 -5.50 12.20 0.29
CA SER A 288 -5.43 10.92 -0.42
C SER A 288 -6.21 10.89 -1.74
N ASP A 289 -7.32 11.62 -1.83
CA ASP A 289 -8.19 11.73 -3.02
C ASP A 289 -7.71 12.75 -4.07
N GLN A 290 -6.60 13.45 -3.82
CA GLN A 290 -5.99 14.39 -4.75
C GLN A 290 -4.83 13.78 -5.53
N HIS A 291 -4.66 14.20 -6.78
CA HIS A 291 -3.49 13.83 -7.57
C HIS A 291 -2.20 14.33 -6.93
N LEU A 292 -1.21 13.45 -6.85
CA LEU A 292 0.13 13.77 -6.40
C LEU A 292 1.10 13.81 -7.57
N ASP A 293 1.63 14.99 -7.85
CA ASP A 293 2.82 15.16 -8.69
C ASP A 293 4.05 15.05 -7.78
N PHE A 294 4.74 13.92 -7.84
CA PHE A 294 5.92 13.65 -7.04
C PHE A 294 7.17 14.13 -7.79
N ASP A 295 7.72 15.24 -7.35
CA ASP A 295 8.95 15.83 -7.90
C ASP A 295 10.17 15.17 -7.25
N LEU A 296 10.88 14.34 -8.04
CA LEU A 296 12.07 13.60 -7.60
C LEU A 296 13.24 14.52 -7.28
N ASP A 297 13.39 15.63 -8.01
CA ASP A 297 14.51 16.55 -7.80
C ASP A 297 14.28 17.37 -6.53
N LEU A 298 13.06 17.83 -6.30
CA LEU A 298 12.69 18.50 -5.06
C LEU A 298 12.86 17.56 -3.85
N ALA A 299 12.42 16.30 -3.96
CA ALA A 299 12.51 15.33 -2.87
C ALA A 299 13.96 15.02 -2.47
N LYS A 300 14.92 15.14 -3.41
CA LYS A 300 16.37 14.96 -3.15
C LYS A 300 17.07 16.23 -2.68
N SER A 301 16.46 17.40 -2.86
CA SER A 301 17.14 18.66 -2.59
C SER A 301 17.35 18.88 -1.09
N GLN A 302 18.54 19.36 -0.74
CA GLN A 302 18.90 19.82 0.60
C GLN A 302 18.69 21.35 0.69
N SER A 303 17.46 21.79 0.47
CA SER A 303 17.10 23.20 0.46
C SER A 303 15.83 23.47 1.26
N ASN A 304 15.58 24.73 1.59
CA ASN A 304 14.36 25.15 2.28
C ASN A 304 13.08 24.91 1.48
N ASP A 305 13.18 24.66 0.17
CA ASP A 305 12.04 24.34 -0.67
C ASP A 305 11.56 22.90 -0.44
N ASN A 306 12.46 22.00 -0.01
CA ASN A 306 12.12 20.62 0.37
C ASN A 306 11.50 20.60 1.78
N PRO A 307 10.19 20.35 1.92
CA PRO A 307 9.52 20.47 3.20
C PRO A 307 10.02 19.49 4.26
N VAL A 308 10.42 18.27 3.89
CA VAL A 308 10.94 17.31 4.86
C VAL A 308 12.31 17.76 5.37
N TYR A 309 13.20 18.18 4.47
CA TYR A 309 14.49 18.72 4.85
C TYR A 309 14.35 19.95 5.76
N TYR A 310 13.43 20.85 5.43
CA TYR A 310 13.17 22.08 6.21
C TYR A 310 12.75 21.79 7.65
N ILE A 311 11.88 20.79 7.87
CA ILE A 311 11.44 20.37 9.21
C ILE A 311 12.59 19.66 9.94
N GLN A 312 13.30 18.75 9.29
CA GLN A 312 14.45 18.06 9.86
C GLN A 312 15.55 19.03 10.27
N TYR A 313 15.79 20.06 9.47
CA TYR A 313 16.75 21.12 9.78
C TYR A 313 16.34 21.95 11.01
N ALA A 314 15.04 22.20 11.19
CA ALA A 314 14.55 22.82 12.43
C ALA A 314 14.86 21.93 13.66
N HIS A 315 14.62 20.63 13.56
CA HIS A 315 14.94 19.68 14.62
C HIS A 315 16.43 19.65 14.94
N ALA A 316 17.30 19.54 13.93
CA ALA A 316 18.74 19.52 14.12
C ALA A 316 19.29 20.82 14.77
N ARG A 317 18.74 22.00 14.38
CA ARG A 317 19.06 23.28 15.06
C ARG A 317 18.66 23.25 16.53
N LEU A 318 17.47 22.74 16.84
CA LEU A 318 16.99 22.61 18.24
C LEU A 318 17.88 21.66 19.04
N CYS A 319 18.32 20.53 18.45
CA CYS A 319 19.27 19.64 19.10
C CYS A 319 20.62 20.34 19.38
N SER A 320 21.09 21.16 18.46
CA SER A 320 22.29 21.98 18.65
C SER A 320 22.15 22.97 19.80
N VAL A 321 21.01 23.65 19.92
CA VAL A 321 20.70 24.56 21.03
C VAL A 321 20.72 23.80 22.37
N MET A 322 20.09 22.63 22.43
CA MET A 322 20.05 21.80 23.63
C MET A 322 21.46 21.32 24.04
N ALA A 323 22.28 20.92 23.08
CA ALA A 323 23.65 20.51 23.31
C ALA A 323 24.53 21.66 23.85
N LEU A 324 24.39 22.86 23.29
CA LEU A 324 25.10 24.06 23.74
C LEU A 324 24.64 24.52 25.14
N TRP A 325 23.35 24.37 25.43
CA TRP A 325 22.83 24.66 26.78
C TRP A 325 23.44 23.72 27.83
N GLY A 326 23.61 22.45 27.55
CA GLY A 326 24.30 21.47 28.39
C GLY A 326 23.61 21.17 29.74
N GLY A 327 22.38 21.64 29.94
CA GLY A 327 21.60 21.41 31.16
C GLY A 327 20.77 20.12 31.12
N GLU A 328 20.17 19.77 32.24
CA GLU A 328 19.32 18.60 32.39
C GLU A 328 17.88 18.90 31.94
N ALA A 329 17.37 18.14 30.97
CA ALA A 329 16.02 18.32 30.46
C ALA A 329 14.92 18.26 31.54
N ALA A 330 15.11 17.50 32.62
CA ALA A 330 14.20 17.41 33.74
C ALA A 330 13.95 18.76 34.44
N LYS A 331 14.91 19.68 34.35
CA LYS A 331 14.78 21.04 34.93
C LYS A 331 13.82 21.93 34.15
N LEU A 332 13.53 21.59 32.91
CA LEU A 332 12.65 22.37 32.02
C LEU A 332 11.17 22.11 32.27
N THR A 333 10.81 20.96 32.86
CA THR A 333 9.41 20.52 32.99
C THR A 333 8.55 21.39 33.89
N ASN A 334 9.16 22.04 34.89
CA ASN A 334 8.50 22.92 35.85
C ASN A 334 9.13 24.33 35.91
N GLY A 335 9.77 24.75 34.82
CA GLY A 335 10.44 26.04 34.73
C GLY A 335 9.44 27.21 34.74
N ASP A 336 9.90 28.35 35.19
CA ASP A 336 9.14 29.59 35.09
C ASP A 336 9.19 30.11 33.64
N LEU A 337 8.03 30.18 33.00
CA LEU A 337 7.88 30.65 31.64
C LEU A 337 7.45 32.12 31.55
N SER A 338 7.33 32.83 32.69
CA SER A 338 6.86 34.21 32.73
C SER A 338 7.74 35.20 31.94
N ALA A 339 9.01 34.81 31.66
CA ALA A 339 9.93 35.60 30.84
C ALA A 339 9.72 35.48 29.34
N LEU A 340 8.77 34.65 28.88
CA LEU A 340 8.37 34.58 27.48
C LEU A 340 7.35 35.67 27.15
N GLU A 341 7.83 36.86 26.81
CA GLU A 341 7.00 38.04 26.55
C GLU A 341 7.01 38.46 25.07
N GLY A 342 7.97 37.94 24.28
CA GLY A 342 8.14 38.29 22.91
C GLY A 342 6.99 37.76 22.01
N ALA A 343 6.57 38.54 21.03
CA ALA A 343 5.47 38.20 20.14
C ALA A 343 5.70 36.83 19.45
N GLN A 344 6.94 36.55 19.04
CA GLN A 344 7.30 35.26 18.39
C GLN A 344 7.33 34.10 19.41
N GLU A 345 7.74 34.36 20.66
CA GLU A 345 7.70 33.37 21.76
C GLU A 345 6.27 32.94 22.05
N LEU A 346 5.36 33.94 22.17
CA LEU A 346 3.94 33.69 22.41
C LEU A 346 3.27 32.99 21.21
N ALA A 347 3.64 33.37 19.99
CA ALA A 347 3.13 32.69 18.76
C ALA A 347 3.56 31.22 18.69
N LEU A 348 4.83 30.91 18.98
CA LEU A 348 5.29 29.52 19.07
C LEU A 348 4.56 28.73 20.18
N ALA A 349 4.35 29.34 21.37
CA ALA A 349 3.62 28.69 22.46
C ALA A 349 2.16 28.39 22.07
N ALA A 350 1.49 29.34 21.38
CA ALA A 350 0.15 29.14 20.86
C ALA A 350 0.11 28.02 19.80
N ARG A 351 1.05 28.01 18.85
CA ARG A 351 1.19 26.98 17.83
C ARG A 351 1.37 25.58 18.47
N LEU A 352 2.18 25.46 19.52
CA LEU A 352 2.35 24.19 20.23
C LEU A 352 1.04 23.70 20.86
N GLY A 353 0.20 24.63 21.33
CA GLY A 353 -1.12 24.31 21.90
C GLY A 353 -2.10 23.73 20.87
N GLU A 354 -1.93 23.99 19.58
CA GLU A 354 -2.79 23.50 18.50
C GLU A 354 -2.49 22.02 18.11
N PHE A 355 -1.34 21.48 18.53
CA PHE A 355 -0.91 20.14 18.08
C PHE A 355 -1.86 19.01 18.46
N PRO A 356 -2.39 18.91 19.71
CA PRO A 356 -3.32 17.85 20.08
C PRO A 356 -4.59 17.85 19.23
N GLU A 357 -5.18 19.03 18.99
CA GLU A 357 -6.38 19.18 18.14
C GLU A 357 -6.08 18.80 16.68
N THR A 358 -4.89 19.18 16.18
CA THR A 358 -4.45 18.80 14.82
C THR A 358 -4.33 17.28 14.67
N VAL A 359 -3.79 16.58 15.68
CA VAL A 359 -3.67 15.11 15.66
C VAL A 359 -5.04 14.46 15.72
N GLU A 360 -5.94 14.95 16.58
CA GLU A 360 -7.32 14.44 16.68
C GLU A 360 -8.08 14.63 15.37
N GLN A 361 -8.00 15.81 14.77
CA GLN A 361 -8.63 16.09 13.47
C GLN A 361 -8.06 15.18 12.37
N ALA A 362 -6.73 15.06 12.29
CA ALA A 362 -6.07 14.21 11.29
C ALA A 362 -6.50 12.74 11.40
N ALA A 363 -6.68 12.23 12.63
CA ALA A 363 -7.14 10.87 12.90
C ALA A 363 -8.61 10.67 12.51
N ASN A 364 -9.48 11.60 12.90
CA ASN A 364 -10.92 11.52 12.61
C ASN A 364 -11.21 11.60 11.11
N GLU A 365 -10.51 12.49 10.41
CA GLU A 365 -10.69 12.72 8.96
C GLU A 365 -9.84 11.79 8.08
N LEU A 366 -9.00 10.91 8.66
CA LEU A 366 -8.00 10.09 7.93
C LEU A 366 -7.10 10.97 7.04
N ALA A 367 -6.63 12.09 7.59
CA ALA A 367 -5.99 13.18 6.88
C ALA A 367 -4.56 13.48 7.39
N PRO A 368 -3.57 12.57 7.19
CA PRO A 368 -2.22 12.74 7.71
C PRO A 368 -1.50 13.99 7.18
N HIS A 369 -1.93 14.54 6.04
CA HIS A 369 -1.40 15.79 5.49
C HIS A 369 -1.59 16.99 6.42
N LEU A 370 -2.59 16.99 7.31
CA LEU A 370 -2.78 18.06 8.30
C LEU A 370 -1.59 18.13 9.26
N ILE A 371 -1.04 16.98 9.68
CA ILE A 371 0.16 16.93 10.52
C ILE A 371 1.37 17.44 9.74
N ALA A 372 1.52 17.05 8.47
CA ALA A 372 2.62 17.51 7.63
C ALA A 372 2.61 19.04 7.44
N PHE A 373 1.44 19.65 7.23
CA PHE A 373 1.28 21.10 7.12
C PHE A 373 1.57 21.81 8.44
N TYR A 374 1.00 21.29 9.55
CA TYR A 374 1.27 21.82 10.86
C TYR A 374 2.78 21.84 11.19
N LEU A 375 3.50 20.74 10.91
CA LEU A 375 4.94 20.66 11.14
C LEU A 375 5.74 21.64 10.30
N LYS A 376 5.33 21.85 9.06
CA LYS A 376 5.95 22.84 8.17
C LYS A 376 5.78 24.25 8.73
N ASP A 377 4.58 24.58 9.19
CA ASP A 377 4.29 25.91 9.77
C ASP A 377 5.04 26.11 11.10
N LEU A 378 5.06 25.09 11.98
CA LEU A 378 5.82 25.13 13.22
C LEU A 378 7.33 25.31 12.96
N ALA A 379 7.88 24.63 11.96
CA ALA A 379 9.27 24.78 11.56
C ALA A 379 9.54 26.21 11.03
N ALA A 380 8.62 26.80 10.25
CA ALA A 380 8.73 28.16 9.76
C ALA A 380 8.71 29.20 10.89
N ASP A 381 7.77 29.05 11.82
CA ASP A 381 7.69 29.91 13.02
C ASP A 381 8.98 29.81 13.84
N PHE A 382 9.50 28.60 14.04
CA PHE A 382 10.77 28.40 14.76
C PHE A 382 11.97 28.99 14.02
N HIS A 383 12.10 28.78 12.72
CA HIS A 383 13.22 29.37 11.96
C HIS A 383 13.18 30.89 11.98
N SER A 384 12.00 31.50 11.91
CA SER A 384 11.83 32.94 12.04
C SER A 384 12.29 33.43 13.43
N TYR A 385 11.85 32.77 14.48
CA TYR A 385 12.25 33.08 15.87
C TYR A 385 13.76 32.91 16.06
N TYR A 386 14.33 31.79 15.62
CA TYR A 386 15.75 31.48 15.77
C TYR A 386 16.66 32.49 15.06
N ASN A 387 16.21 33.04 13.93
CA ASN A 387 16.97 34.06 13.18
C ASN A 387 16.85 35.46 13.81
N ALA A 388 15.77 35.76 14.52
CA ALA A 388 15.52 37.07 15.10
C ALA A 388 16.03 37.17 16.54
N GLU A 389 15.95 36.07 17.31
CA GLU A 389 16.18 36.07 18.75
C GLU A 389 17.28 35.09 19.19
N ARG A 390 18.13 35.52 20.08
CA ARG A 390 19.15 34.66 20.71
C ARG A 390 18.50 33.84 21.84
N ILE A 391 18.50 32.51 21.76
CA ILE A 391 17.92 31.61 22.76
C ILE A 391 18.77 31.57 24.02
N LEU A 392 20.07 31.36 23.87
CA LEU A 392 21.03 31.30 24.98
C LEU A 392 21.53 32.71 25.35
N VAL A 393 20.77 33.42 26.16
CA VAL A 393 21.08 34.76 26.67
C VAL A 393 21.73 34.68 28.07
N ASP A 394 22.26 35.81 28.55
CA ASP A 394 22.95 35.88 29.88
C ASP A 394 21.96 35.82 31.04
N ASP A 395 20.76 36.41 30.89
CA ASP A 395 19.69 36.35 31.90
C ASP A 395 19.23 34.91 32.12
N PRO A 396 19.44 34.33 33.32
CA PRO A 396 19.11 32.92 33.59
C PRO A 396 17.62 32.60 33.42
N LEU A 397 16.73 33.48 33.89
CA LEU A 397 15.28 33.23 33.84
C LEU A 397 14.78 33.22 32.40
N ARG A 398 15.17 34.22 31.61
CA ARG A 398 14.82 34.29 30.19
C ARG A 398 15.45 33.14 29.37
N LYS A 399 16.73 32.80 29.68
CA LYS A 399 17.41 31.67 29.03
C LYS A 399 16.66 30.36 29.29
N ASP A 400 16.34 30.05 30.56
CA ASP A 400 15.71 28.79 30.91
C ASP A 400 14.28 28.71 30.30
N ALA A 401 13.53 29.80 30.29
CA ALA A 401 12.23 29.87 29.62
C ALA A 401 12.34 29.66 28.10
N ARG A 402 13.31 30.30 27.41
CA ARG A 402 13.56 30.13 25.96
C ARG A 402 14.02 28.71 25.61
N VAL A 403 14.84 28.11 26.45
CA VAL A 403 15.30 26.72 26.27
C VAL A 403 14.14 25.77 26.50
N ALA A 404 13.25 26.01 27.45
CA ALA A 404 12.04 25.21 27.66
C ALA A 404 11.13 25.27 26.41
N LEU A 405 10.92 26.46 25.84
CA LEU A 405 10.16 26.64 24.60
C LEU A 405 10.82 25.87 23.43
N ALA A 406 12.13 25.99 23.28
CA ALA A 406 12.88 25.26 22.25
C ALA A 406 12.77 23.73 22.40
N ALA A 407 12.85 23.23 23.63
CA ALA A 407 12.67 21.82 23.95
C ALA A 407 11.25 21.32 23.59
N ALA A 408 10.23 22.13 23.88
CA ALA A 408 8.85 21.82 23.52
C ALA A 408 8.65 21.77 21.99
N VAL A 409 9.18 22.75 21.26
CA VAL A 409 9.14 22.74 19.77
C VAL A 409 9.82 21.49 19.22
N ARG A 410 11.02 21.16 19.72
CA ARG A 410 11.75 19.93 19.33
C ARG A 410 10.92 18.68 19.57
N GLN A 411 10.27 18.57 20.73
CA GLN A 411 9.48 17.39 21.07
C GLN A 411 8.24 17.27 20.18
N VAL A 412 7.54 18.36 19.89
CA VAL A 412 6.36 18.35 19.02
C VAL A 412 6.74 18.02 17.57
N ILE A 413 7.85 18.58 17.04
CA ILE A 413 8.35 18.19 15.73
C ILE A 413 8.64 16.69 15.69
N ARG A 414 9.33 16.15 16.69
CA ARG A 414 9.65 14.73 16.79
C ARG A 414 8.39 13.87 16.83
N ASN A 415 7.42 14.21 17.68
CA ASN A 415 6.16 13.48 17.80
C ASN A 415 5.38 13.48 16.48
N GLY A 416 5.27 14.62 15.82
CA GLY A 416 4.56 14.70 14.53
C GLY A 416 5.26 13.95 13.42
N MET A 417 6.59 14.01 13.33
CA MET A 417 7.37 13.25 12.34
C MET A 417 7.26 11.74 12.62
N GLU A 418 7.29 11.31 13.87
CA GLU A 418 7.10 9.90 14.26
C GLU A 418 5.73 9.38 13.84
N ILE A 419 4.65 10.16 14.02
CA ILE A 419 3.30 9.81 13.53
C ILE A 419 3.32 9.60 12.01
N LEU A 420 4.07 10.40 11.26
CA LEU A 420 4.22 10.25 9.81
C LEU A 420 5.21 9.13 9.42
N GLY A 421 5.92 8.53 10.38
CA GLY A 421 6.95 7.53 10.15
C GLY A 421 8.19 8.08 9.43
N VAL A 422 8.57 9.33 9.76
CA VAL A 422 9.70 10.06 9.20
C VAL A 422 10.70 10.37 10.31
N ASN A 423 11.99 10.16 10.04
CA ASN A 423 13.03 10.35 11.05
C ASN A 423 13.32 11.83 11.31
N CYS A 424 13.78 12.11 12.53
CA CYS A 424 14.29 13.43 12.94
C CYS A 424 15.77 13.28 13.32
N PRO A 425 16.72 13.56 12.40
CA PRO A 425 18.15 13.50 12.72
C PRO A 425 18.51 14.60 13.74
N ASP A 426 19.44 14.27 14.66
CA ASP A 426 19.93 15.23 15.66
C ASP A 426 20.94 16.22 15.05
N SER A 427 21.51 15.91 13.90
CA SER A 427 22.46 16.74 13.15
C SER A 427 22.28 16.56 11.64
N MET A 428 22.49 17.63 10.88
CA MET A 428 22.42 17.67 9.42
C MET A 428 23.60 18.45 8.86
#